data_ddc679017c109d9002c674f361b77c0d
#
_entry.id   ddc679017c109d9002c674f361b77c0d
#
_cell.length_a   1.000
_cell.length_b   1.000
_cell.length_c   1.000
_cell.angle_alpha   90.00
_cell.angle_beta   90.00
_cell.angle_gamma   90.00
#
_symmetry.space_group_name_H-M   'P 1'
#
loop_
_entity.id
_entity.type
_entity.pdbx_description
1 polymer ?
#
loop_
_entity_poly.entity_id
_entity_poly.type
_entity_poly.pdbx_seq_one_letter_code
_entity_poly.pdbx_strand_id
1 'polypeptide(L)'
;MNADIYQNVPGRRTDVSDCQWLRYLHSVGLLRPSFRPVDQVCVLRSLVRHRDSLIQTASAHVLRTGPMNLQIHHGISDITGLTGLRIIDAILAGQRDPKKLADLRDGRIRASQETIMKDLIGDYRREHGLTLKHSLAAWRNYQRRIAECDQKIEQQLKAFDDKIDTQAKPLAVVKVKRRKSFGNEPIFRFAGILTASSA
;
A
#
# COMPACT_ATOMS: atom_id res chain seq x y z
N MET A 1 -22.30 -12.37 -8.03
CA MET A 1 -22.50 -13.78 -8.45
C MET A 1 -22.50 -14.62 -7.19
N ASN A 2 -23.62 -15.29 -6.87
CA ASN A 2 -23.70 -16.12 -5.67
C ASN A 2 -22.90 -17.41 -5.92
N ALA A 3 -21.73 -17.54 -5.30
CA ALA A 3 -20.85 -18.70 -5.43
C ALA A 3 -21.52 -20.01 -4.94
N ASP A 4 -22.51 -19.90 -4.05
CA ASP A 4 -23.17 -21.05 -3.41
C ASP A 4 -24.01 -21.90 -4.39
N ILE A 5 -24.49 -21.32 -5.48
CA ILE A 5 -25.28 -22.05 -6.48
C ILE A 5 -24.38 -22.98 -7.33
N TYR A 6 -23.08 -22.66 -7.40
CA TYR A 6 -22.10 -23.40 -8.20
C TYR A 6 -21.55 -24.65 -7.52
N GLN A 7 -21.54 -24.69 -6.18
CA GLN A 7 -20.81 -25.73 -5.44
C GLN A 7 -21.55 -27.08 -5.40
N ASN A 8 -22.85 -27.11 -5.69
CA ASN A 8 -23.69 -28.30 -5.50
C ASN A 8 -24.10 -29.02 -6.77
N VAL A 9 -23.48 -28.75 -7.94
CA VAL A 9 -23.78 -29.48 -9.18
C VAL A 9 -22.86 -30.67 -9.33
N PRO A 10 -23.34 -31.91 -9.28
CA PRO A 10 -22.53 -33.10 -9.52
C PRO A 10 -22.12 -33.20 -10.98
N GLY A 11 -20.85 -33.41 -11.25
CA GLY A 11 -20.31 -33.60 -12.60
C GLY A 11 -18.91 -33.07 -12.80
N ARG A 12 -18.22 -33.50 -13.87
CA ARG A 12 -16.91 -33.00 -14.25
C ARG A 12 -17.05 -31.55 -14.73
N ARG A 13 -16.49 -30.61 -14.03
CA ARG A 13 -16.52 -29.18 -14.37
C ARG A 13 -15.58 -28.91 -15.53
N THR A 14 -16.14 -28.47 -16.65
CA THR A 14 -15.39 -27.94 -17.79
C THR A 14 -15.93 -26.55 -18.08
N ASP A 15 -15.08 -25.66 -18.60
CA ASP A 15 -15.50 -24.28 -18.94
C ASP A 15 -16.73 -24.25 -19.86
N VAL A 16 -16.84 -25.23 -20.77
CA VAL A 16 -18.00 -25.36 -21.69
C VAL A 16 -19.28 -25.72 -20.93
N SER A 17 -19.21 -26.68 -19.99
CA SER A 17 -20.39 -27.06 -19.21
C SER A 17 -20.83 -25.94 -18.27
N ASP A 18 -19.86 -25.20 -17.70
CA ASP A 18 -20.14 -24.04 -16.83
C ASP A 18 -20.79 -22.90 -17.63
N CYS A 19 -20.33 -22.63 -18.85
CA CYS A 19 -20.96 -21.64 -19.73
C CYS A 19 -22.39 -22.04 -20.15
N GLN A 20 -22.62 -23.30 -20.47
CA GLN A 20 -23.95 -23.81 -20.82
C GLN A 20 -24.90 -23.73 -19.62
N TRP A 21 -24.43 -24.08 -18.44
CA TRP A 21 -25.17 -24.00 -17.19
C TRP A 21 -25.54 -22.56 -16.85
N LEU A 22 -24.60 -21.64 -16.93
CA LEU A 22 -24.82 -20.21 -16.74
C LEU A 22 -25.87 -19.66 -17.69
N ARG A 23 -25.79 -20.02 -18.98
CA ARG A 23 -26.77 -19.64 -19.99
C ARG A 23 -28.17 -20.15 -19.64
N TYR A 24 -28.27 -21.40 -19.21
CA TYR A 24 -29.53 -21.98 -18.77
C TYR A 24 -30.11 -21.24 -17.55
N LEU A 25 -29.30 -21.04 -16.50
CA LEU A 25 -29.75 -20.31 -15.31
C LEU A 25 -30.21 -18.87 -15.63
N HIS A 26 -29.53 -18.24 -16.58
CA HIS A 26 -29.90 -16.91 -17.06
C HIS A 26 -31.27 -16.95 -17.80
N SER A 27 -31.48 -17.94 -18.69
CA SER A 27 -32.71 -18.06 -19.45
C SER A 27 -33.94 -18.35 -18.63
N VAL A 28 -33.78 -19.06 -17.50
CA VAL A 28 -34.87 -19.36 -16.54
C VAL A 28 -35.01 -18.29 -15.43
N GLY A 29 -34.24 -17.19 -15.48
CA GLY A 29 -34.36 -16.08 -14.56
C GLY A 29 -33.83 -16.36 -13.13
N LEU A 30 -33.06 -17.45 -12.93
CA LEU A 30 -32.51 -17.83 -11.63
C LEU A 30 -31.24 -17.06 -11.27
N LEU A 31 -30.58 -16.42 -12.24
CA LEU A 31 -29.43 -15.57 -11.98
C LEU A 31 -29.91 -14.18 -11.54
N ARG A 32 -29.64 -13.85 -10.28
CA ARG A 32 -29.80 -12.47 -9.83
C ARG A 32 -28.65 -11.62 -10.41
N PRO A 33 -28.97 -10.47 -11.05
CA PRO A 33 -27.92 -9.56 -11.53
C PRO A 33 -27.03 -9.15 -10.34
N SER A 34 -25.73 -9.17 -10.54
CA SER A 34 -24.82 -8.63 -9.54
C SER A 34 -25.03 -7.12 -9.41
N PHE A 35 -24.98 -6.62 -8.20
CA PHE A 35 -25.04 -5.17 -7.95
C PHE A 35 -23.95 -4.46 -8.75
N ARG A 36 -24.36 -3.62 -9.71
CA ARG A 36 -23.45 -2.72 -10.43
C ARG A 36 -23.47 -1.37 -9.72
N PRO A 37 -22.35 -0.95 -9.10
CA PRO A 37 -22.30 0.36 -8.46
C PRO A 37 -22.45 1.47 -9.50
N VAL A 38 -22.89 2.64 -9.05
CA VAL A 38 -22.92 3.88 -9.84
C VAL A 38 -21.51 4.16 -10.35
N ASP A 39 -21.38 4.79 -11.54
CA ASP A 39 -20.11 5.04 -12.21
C ASP A 39 -19.07 5.73 -11.33
N GLN A 40 -19.47 6.69 -10.49
CA GLN A 40 -18.60 7.34 -9.51
C GLN A 40 -17.91 6.35 -8.55
N VAL A 41 -18.64 5.34 -8.08
CA VAL A 41 -18.10 4.27 -7.22
C VAL A 41 -17.17 3.35 -8.01
N CYS A 42 -17.46 3.11 -9.30
CA CYS A 42 -16.59 2.34 -10.17
C CYS A 42 -15.24 3.03 -10.39
N VAL A 43 -15.24 4.35 -10.62
CA VAL A 43 -14.02 5.17 -10.72
C VAL A 43 -13.22 5.10 -9.43
N LEU A 44 -13.85 5.31 -8.27
CA LEU A 44 -13.17 5.23 -6.97
C LEU A 44 -12.53 3.85 -6.74
N ARG A 45 -13.26 2.76 -7.03
CA ARG A 45 -12.71 1.39 -6.93
C ARG A 45 -11.51 1.17 -7.83
N SER A 46 -11.53 1.71 -9.05
CA SER A 46 -10.41 1.63 -9.97
C SER A 46 -9.17 2.34 -9.43
N LEU A 47 -9.33 3.55 -8.90
CA LEU A 47 -8.25 4.33 -8.29
C LEU A 47 -7.65 3.63 -7.07
N VAL A 48 -8.49 3.07 -6.18
CA VAL A 48 -8.02 2.33 -4.99
C VAL A 48 -7.23 1.08 -5.40
N ARG A 49 -7.71 0.31 -6.38
CA ARG A 49 -6.98 -0.86 -6.88
C ARG A 49 -5.65 -0.48 -7.54
N HIS A 50 -5.64 0.61 -8.29
CA HIS A 50 -4.40 1.12 -8.88
C HIS A 50 -3.39 1.55 -7.80
N ARG A 51 -3.85 2.24 -6.75
CA ARG A 51 -3.05 2.58 -5.59
C ARG A 51 -2.41 1.35 -4.93
N ASP A 52 -3.21 0.30 -4.70
CA ASP A 52 -2.71 -0.94 -4.10
C ASP A 52 -1.63 -1.60 -4.97
N SER A 53 -1.82 -1.62 -6.29
CA SER A 53 -0.83 -2.11 -7.25
C SER A 53 0.49 -1.31 -7.18
N LEU A 54 0.41 0.02 -7.07
CA LEU A 54 1.60 0.87 -6.90
C LEU A 54 2.35 0.58 -5.60
N ILE A 55 1.64 0.35 -4.48
CA ILE A 55 2.24 -0.02 -3.18
C ILE A 55 2.97 -1.36 -3.29
N GLN A 56 2.33 -2.38 -3.88
CA GLN A 56 2.94 -3.69 -4.07
C GLN A 56 4.22 -3.60 -4.91
N THR A 57 4.18 -2.84 -6.01
CA THR A 57 5.35 -2.65 -6.86
C THR A 57 6.45 -1.87 -6.15
N ALA A 58 6.11 -0.81 -5.40
CA ALA A 58 7.06 -0.05 -4.60
C ALA A 58 7.81 -0.94 -3.59
N SER A 59 7.08 -1.83 -2.92
CA SER A 59 7.65 -2.76 -1.93
C SER A 59 8.71 -3.69 -2.53
N ALA A 60 8.52 -4.15 -3.77
CA ALA A 60 9.48 -4.99 -4.46
C ALA A 60 10.82 -4.28 -4.76
N HIS A 61 10.84 -2.95 -4.86
CA HIS A 61 12.06 -2.20 -5.12
C HIS A 61 12.90 -1.92 -3.88
N VAL A 62 12.30 -1.91 -2.70
CA VAL A 62 13.02 -1.61 -1.44
C VAL A 62 13.88 -2.79 -0.97
N LEU A 63 13.47 -4.02 -1.28
CA LEU A 63 14.11 -5.24 -0.78
C LEU A 63 15.45 -5.58 -1.47
N ARG A 64 15.94 -4.79 -2.42
CA ARG A 64 17.18 -5.07 -3.16
C ARG A 64 18.47 -4.62 -2.48
N THR A 65 18.48 -4.44 -1.18
CA THR A 65 19.73 -4.24 -0.39
C THR A 65 20.50 -5.54 -0.13
N GLY A 66 19.88 -6.69 -0.42
CA GLY A 66 20.46 -8.03 -0.22
C GLY A 66 21.84 -8.26 -0.86
N PRO A 67 22.09 -7.82 -2.12
CA PRO A 67 23.41 -8.01 -2.76
C PRO A 67 24.56 -7.35 -2.00
N MET A 68 24.31 -6.33 -1.19
CA MET A 68 25.33 -5.64 -0.37
C MET A 68 25.63 -6.35 0.94
N ASN A 69 24.95 -7.44 1.24
CA ASN A 69 25.00 -8.14 2.53
C ASN A 69 24.80 -7.22 3.75
N LEU A 70 24.04 -6.14 3.56
CA LEU A 70 23.69 -5.22 4.63
C LEU A 70 22.47 -5.75 5.39
N GLN A 71 22.64 -5.95 6.70
CA GLN A 71 21.58 -6.48 7.56
C GLN A 71 20.76 -5.35 8.22
N ILE A 72 20.56 -4.25 7.52
CA ILE A 72 19.91 -3.03 8.02
C ILE A 72 18.55 -3.33 8.68
N HIS A 73 17.84 -4.35 8.19
CA HIS A 73 16.52 -4.75 8.72
C HIS A 73 16.56 -5.35 10.14
N HIS A 74 17.73 -5.75 10.67
CA HIS A 74 17.87 -6.21 12.05
C HIS A 74 17.84 -5.04 13.03
N GLY A 75 18.61 -4.00 12.76
CA GLY A 75 18.67 -2.81 13.61
C GLY A 75 17.57 -1.80 13.33
N ILE A 76 17.07 -1.73 12.09
CA ILE A 76 16.07 -0.77 11.63
C ILE A 76 14.88 -1.53 11.04
N SER A 77 13.78 -1.59 11.82
CA SER A 77 12.57 -2.34 11.43
C SER A 77 11.88 -1.82 10.17
N ASP A 78 12.09 -0.54 9.82
CA ASP A 78 11.56 0.09 8.60
C ASP A 78 12.68 0.79 7.84
N ILE A 79 13.16 0.11 6.80
CA ILE A 79 14.22 0.64 5.92
C ILE A 79 13.75 1.83 5.08
N THR A 80 12.43 1.97 4.88
CA THR A 80 11.80 3.08 4.16
C THR A 80 11.48 4.26 5.05
N GLY A 81 11.68 4.11 6.34
CA GLY A 81 11.53 5.18 7.32
C GLY A 81 12.66 6.21 7.25
N LEU A 82 12.51 7.29 7.99
CA LEU A 82 13.41 8.44 7.96
C LEU A 82 14.89 8.05 8.14
N THR A 83 15.20 7.19 9.11
CA THR A 83 16.57 6.75 9.37
C THR A 83 17.12 5.86 8.27
N GLY A 84 16.32 4.87 7.80
CA GLY A 84 16.74 3.99 6.73
C GLY A 84 17.08 4.75 5.46
N LEU A 85 16.22 5.70 5.05
CA LEU A 85 16.47 6.54 3.87
C LEU A 85 17.71 7.43 4.03
N ARG A 86 17.94 8.02 5.22
CA ARG A 86 19.14 8.82 5.49
C ARG A 86 20.41 7.99 5.36
N ILE A 87 20.41 6.78 5.88
CA ILE A 87 21.55 5.86 5.79
C ILE A 87 21.80 5.46 4.33
N ILE A 88 20.74 5.09 3.58
CA ILE A 88 20.87 4.74 2.16
C ILE A 88 21.40 5.91 1.34
N ASP A 89 20.90 7.13 1.56
CA ASP A 89 21.37 8.32 0.88
C ASP A 89 22.85 8.60 1.20
N ALA A 90 23.27 8.46 2.46
CA ALA A 90 24.67 8.60 2.86
C ALA A 90 25.58 7.54 2.22
N ILE A 91 25.10 6.28 2.12
CA ILE A 91 25.81 5.21 1.41
C ILE A 91 25.97 5.57 -0.08
N LEU A 92 24.93 6.07 -0.72
CA LEU A 92 24.98 6.49 -2.12
C LEU A 92 25.87 7.73 -2.34
N ALA A 93 25.98 8.61 -1.33
CA ALA A 93 26.91 9.73 -1.32
C ALA A 93 28.39 9.32 -1.09
N GLY A 94 28.66 8.02 -0.88
CA GLY A 94 30.01 7.50 -0.71
C GLY A 94 30.44 7.26 0.73
N GLN A 95 29.57 7.48 1.73
CA GLN A 95 29.89 7.17 3.12
C GLN A 95 29.98 5.65 3.32
N ARG A 96 31.10 5.20 3.95
CA ARG A 96 31.39 3.77 4.20
C ARG A 96 31.70 3.47 5.66
N ASP A 97 31.91 4.51 6.46
CA ASP A 97 32.21 4.37 7.88
C ASP A 97 30.93 3.97 8.64
N PRO A 98 30.86 2.75 9.21
CA PRO A 98 29.68 2.27 9.90
C PRO A 98 29.28 3.15 11.09
N LYS A 99 30.26 3.79 11.75
CA LYS A 99 30.01 4.67 12.91
C LYS A 99 29.24 5.91 12.45
N LYS A 100 29.71 6.59 11.40
CA LYS A 100 29.06 7.78 10.84
C LYS A 100 27.67 7.46 10.28
N LEU A 101 27.50 6.29 9.70
CA LEU A 101 26.18 5.83 9.23
C LEU A 101 25.24 5.55 10.39
N ALA A 102 25.73 4.95 11.47
CA ALA A 102 24.93 4.68 12.68
C ALA A 102 24.56 5.97 13.43
N ASP A 103 25.36 7.04 13.34
CA ASP A 103 25.05 8.35 13.92
C ASP A 103 23.80 9.01 13.30
N LEU A 104 23.41 8.59 12.08
CA LEU A 104 22.17 9.06 11.43
C LEU A 104 20.88 8.49 12.05
N ARG A 105 21.01 7.65 13.07
CA ARG A 105 19.91 7.01 13.77
C ARG A 105 19.00 8.04 14.44
N ASP A 106 17.69 7.88 14.29
CA ASP A 106 16.71 8.62 15.09
C ASP A 106 16.66 8.05 16.52
N GLY A 107 16.53 8.92 17.52
CA GLY A 107 16.49 8.53 18.94
C GLY A 107 15.33 7.60 19.33
N ARG A 108 14.31 7.46 18.48
CA ARG A 108 13.16 6.56 18.69
C ARG A 108 13.48 5.10 18.34
N ILE A 109 14.61 4.83 17.67
CA ILE A 109 15.00 3.47 17.31
C ILE A 109 15.51 2.75 18.55
N ARG A 110 14.95 1.56 18.84
CA ARG A 110 15.28 0.76 20.01
C ARG A 110 16.66 0.09 19.93
N ALA A 111 17.13 -0.23 18.72
CA ALA A 111 18.42 -0.86 18.52
C ALA A 111 19.54 0.06 18.98
N SER A 112 20.58 -0.51 19.62
CA SER A 112 21.76 0.26 20.01
C SER A 112 22.55 0.71 18.78
N GLN A 113 23.34 1.78 18.95
CA GLN A 113 24.23 2.24 17.89
C GLN A 113 25.22 1.16 17.46
N GLU A 114 25.74 0.37 18.42
CA GLU A 114 26.64 -0.74 18.15
C GLU A 114 26.00 -1.84 17.30
N THR A 115 24.72 -2.15 17.54
CA THR A 115 23.97 -3.11 16.72
C THR A 115 23.86 -2.60 15.29
N ILE A 116 23.45 -1.35 15.12
CA ILE A 116 23.33 -0.74 13.79
C ILE A 116 24.69 -0.67 13.07
N MET A 117 25.77 -0.37 13.79
CA MET A 117 27.13 -0.40 13.22
C MET A 117 27.47 -1.78 12.66
N LYS A 118 27.19 -2.85 13.40
CA LYS A 118 27.43 -4.24 12.95
C LYS A 118 26.62 -4.58 11.72
N ASP A 119 25.36 -4.17 11.68
CA ASP A 119 24.44 -4.43 10.56
C ASP A 119 24.83 -3.64 9.28
N LEU A 120 25.64 -2.60 9.43
CA LEU A 120 26.13 -1.76 8.33
C LEU A 120 27.51 -2.21 7.80
N ILE A 121 28.09 -3.26 8.33
CA ILE A 121 29.30 -3.88 7.78
C ILE A 121 28.86 -4.76 6.60
N GLY A 122 29.22 -4.34 5.37
CA GLY A 122 28.79 -5.05 4.17
C GLY A 122 29.72 -4.83 2.98
N ASP A 123 29.31 -5.34 1.83
CA ASP A 123 30.07 -5.24 0.57
C ASP A 123 29.56 -4.04 -0.25
N TYR A 124 30.37 -3.00 -0.27
CA TYR A 124 30.07 -1.72 -0.92
C TYR A 124 30.62 -1.61 -2.35
N ARG A 125 30.53 -2.66 -3.16
CA ARG A 125 30.95 -2.63 -4.56
C ARG A 125 30.17 -1.61 -5.37
N ARG A 126 30.79 -1.12 -6.46
CA ARG A 126 30.19 -0.09 -7.32
C ARG A 126 28.91 -0.55 -7.98
N GLU A 127 28.85 -1.81 -8.45
CA GLU A 127 27.68 -2.42 -9.06
C GLU A 127 26.50 -2.52 -8.08
N HIS A 128 26.78 -2.84 -6.80
CA HIS A 128 25.76 -2.87 -5.76
C HIS A 128 25.22 -1.47 -5.48
N GLY A 129 26.10 -0.46 -5.44
CA GLY A 129 25.70 0.94 -5.29
C GLY A 129 24.82 1.44 -6.42
N LEU A 130 25.11 1.05 -7.67
CA LEU A 130 24.28 1.38 -8.82
C LEU A 130 22.88 0.75 -8.71
N THR A 131 22.80 -0.52 -8.36
CA THR A 131 21.55 -1.24 -8.16
C THR A 131 20.71 -0.61 -7.05
N LEU A 132 21.34 -0.23 -5.92
CA LEU A 132 20.68 0.44 -4.81
C LEU A 132 20.14 1.81 -5.23
N LYS A 133 20.93 2.59 -5.99
CA LYS A 133 20.54 3.90 -6.53
C LYS A 133 19.28 3.78 -7.41
N HIS A 134 19.26 2.81 -8.33
CA HIS A 134 18.12 2.60 -9.22
C HIS A 134 16.89 2.14 -8.44
N SER A 135 17.05 1.23 -7.47
CA SER A 135 15.96 0.76 -6.62
C SER A 135 15.34 1.89 -5.79
N LEU A 136 16.18 2.75 -5.20
CA LEU A 136 15.70 3.91 -4.44
C LEU A 136 14.99 4.93 -5.33
N ALA A 137 15.51 5.20 -6.53
CA ALA A 137 14.89 6.11 -7.48
C ALA A 137 13.51 5.59 -7.95
N ALA A 138 13.41 4.30 -8.24
CA ALA A 138 12.15 3.65 -8.58
C ALA A 138 11.15 3.74 -7.40
N TRP A 139 11.58 3.40 -6.19
CA TRP A 139 10.74 3.51 -4.99
C TRP A 139 10.22 4.94 -4.77
N ARG A 140 11.07 5.96 -4.85
CA ARG A 140 10.67 7.37 -4.73
C ARG A 140 9.67 7.79 -5.81
N ASN A 141 9.83 7.29 -7.04
CA ASN A 141 8.88 7.54 -8.11
C ASN A 141 7.51 6.92 -7.80
N TYR A 142 7.47 5.69 -7.27
CA TYR A 142 6.21 5.06 -6.85
C TYR A 142 5.56 5.81 -5.69
N GLN A 143 6.31 6.29 -4.70
CA GLN A 143 5.77 7.10 -3.61
C GLN A 143 5.08 8.37 -4.13
N ARG A 144 5.68 9.05 -5.11
CA ARG A 144 5.05 10.21 -5.76
C ARG A 144 3.74 9.84 -6.46
N ARG A 145 3.72 8.75 -7.22
CA ARG A 145 2.52 8.25 -7.89
C ARG A 145 1.42 7.83 -6.92
N ILE A 146 1.78 7.25 -5.79
CA ILE A 146 0.83 6.91 -4.72
C ILE A 146 0.21 8.21 -4.17
N ALA A 147 1.00 9.24 -3.91
CA ALA A 147 0.50 10.54 -3.45
C ALA A 147 -0.42 11.21 -4.48
N GLU A 148 -0.09 11.14 -5.77
CA GLU A 148 -0.97 11.63 -6.86
C GLU A 148 -2.30 10.85 -6.90
N CYS A 149 -2.25 9.54 -6.69
CA CYS A 149 -3.43 8.69 -6.62
C CYS A 149 -4.30 9.04 -5.40
N ASP A 150 -3.68 9.29 -4.24
CA ASP A 150 -4.37 9.71 -3.02
C ASP A 150 -5.11 11.04 -3.23
N GLN A 151 -4.50 12.01 -3.91
CA GLN A 151 -5.15 13.27 -4.25
C GLN A 151 -6.38 13.07 -5.14
N LYS A 152 -6.29 12.17 -6.13
CA LYS A 152 -7.42 11.85 -7.02
C LYS A 152 -8.54 11.13 -6.28
N ILE A 153 -8.22 10.21 -5.37
CA ILE A 153 -9.18 9.53 -4.51
C ILE A 153 -9.89 10.55 -3.62
N GLU A 154 -9.14 11.47 -3.00
CA GLU A 154 -9.71 12.52 -2.16
C GLU A 154 -10.65 13.45 -2.95
N GLN A 155 -10.27 13.85 -4.17
CA GLN A 155 -11.13 14.67 -5.05
C GLN A 155 -12.44 13.94 -5.40
N GLN A 156 -12.35 12.64 -5.72
CA GLN A 156 -13.53 11.82 -6.00
C GLN A 156 -14.43 11.67 -4.78
N LEU A 157 -13.85 11.48 -3.59
CA LEU A 157 -14.63 11.38 -2.35
C LEU A 157 -15.36 12.68 -2.02
N LYS A 158 -14.76 13.83 -2.27
CA LYS A 158 -15.39 15.16 -2.08
C LYS A 158 -16.51 15.43 -3.11
N ALA A 159 -16.51 14.73 -4.23
CA ALA A 159 -17.53 14.87 -5.28
C ALA A 159 -18.77 13.99 -5.04
N PHE A 160 -18.77 13.16 -3.99
CA PHE A 160 -19.96 12.41 -3.62
C PHE A 160 -20.94 13.31 -2.87
N ASP A 161 -22.22 13.25 -3.27
CA ASP A 161 -23.30 13.90 -2.52
C ASP A 161 -23.50 13.23 -1.17
N ASP A 162 -23.64 14.01 -0.12
CA ASP A 162 -24.00 13.51 1.20
C ASP A 162 -25.41 12.92 1.20
N LYS A 163 -25.52 11.61 1.28
CA LYS A 163 -26.81 10.90 1.35
C LYS A 163 -27.36 10.78 2.76
N ILE A 164 -26.58 11.17 3.77
CA ILE A 164 -26.95 11.06 5.18
C ILE A 164 -26.88 12.44 5.79
N ASP A 165 -28.02 12.91 6.27
CA ASP A 165 -28.05 14.11 7.11
C ASP A 165 -27.38 13.77 8.47
N THR A 166 -26.13 14.20 8.61
CA THR A 166 -25.34 13.97 9.82
C THR A 166 -25.82 14.79 11.01
N GLN A 167 -26.64 15.84 10.77
CA GLN A 167 -27.28 16.61 11.84
C GLN A 167 -28.47 15.88 12.42
N ALA A 168 -29.26 15.22 11.57
CA ALA A 168 -30.41 14.42 12.01
C ALA A 168 -30.00 13.08 12.64
N LYS A 169 -28.88 12.49 12.19
CA LYS A 169 -28.39 11.21 12.71
C LYS A 169 -26.87 11.26 12.89
N PRO A 170 -26.39 11.68 14.08
CA PRO A 170 -24.97 11.75 14.33
C PRO A 170 -24.30 10.38 14.16
N LEU A 171 -23.22 10.35 13.41
CA LEU A 171 -22.42 9.14 13.21
C LEU A 171 -21.89 8.65 14.57
N ALA A 172 -22.08 7.37 14.87
CA ALA A 172 -21.52 6.76 16.07
C ALA A 172 -20.00 6.97 16.09
N VAL A 173 -19.48 7.57 17.17
CA VAL A 173 -18.05 7.74 17.35
C VAL A 173 -17.41 6.37 17.50
N VAL A 174 -16.91 5.82 16.41
CA VAL A 174 -16.15 4.57 16.44
C VAL A 174 -14.80 4.90 17.09
N LYS A 175 -14.59 4.41 18.32
CA LYS A 175 -13.27 4.47 18.98
C LYS A 175 -12.31 3.62 18.17
N VAL A 176 -11.65 4.23 17.19
CA VAL A 176 -10.60 3.57 16.39
C VAL A 176 -9.42 3.37 17.33
N LYS A 177 -9.14 2.11 17.70
CA LYS A 177 -7.86 1.79 18.37
C LYS A 177 -6.74 2.31 17.48
N ARG A 178 -5.86 3.15 18.04
CA ARG A 178 -4.66 3.64 17.33
C ARG A 178 -3.88 2.43 16.83
N ARG A 179 -4.02 2.10 15.55
CA ARG A 179 -3.13 1.17 14.87
C ARG A 179 -1.81 1.89 14.62
N LYS A 180 -0.70 1.15 14.65
CA LYS A 180 0.58 1.69 14.17
C LYS A 180 0.37 2.14 12.73
N SER A 181 0.71 3.40 12.42
CA SER A 181 0.72 3.90 11.06
C SER A 181 1.71 3.08 10.24
N PHE A 182 1.24 2.46 9.19
CA PHE A 182 2.10 1.86 8.17
C PHE A 182 2.39 2.96 7.16
N GLY A 183 3.65 3.17 6.76
CA GLY A 183 4.11 4.27 5.91
C GLY A 183 3.39 4.47 4.56
N ASN A 184 2.45 3.58 4.21
CA ASN A 184 1.62 3.63 3.01
C ASN A 184 0.16 4.00 3.29
N GLU A 185 -0.14 4.59 4.46
CA GLU A 185 -1.49 5.09 4.75
C GLU A 185 -1.83 6.25 3.82
N PRO A 186 -3.11 6.38 3.38
CA PRO A 186 -3.56 7.51 2.59
C PRO A 186 -3.28 8.84 3.30
N ILE A 187 -2.90 9.85 2.54
CA ILE A 187 -2.59 11.21 3.07
C ILE A 187 -3.86 11.87 3.61
N PHE A 188 -5.03 11.52 3.09
CA PHE A 188 -6.32 12.06 3.51
C PHE A 188 -6.96 11.24 4.65
N ARG A 189 -7.76 11.91 5.50
CA ARG A 189 -8.53 11.26 6.57
C ARG A 189 -10.00 11.19 6.16
N PHE A 190 -10.55 9.99 6.08
CA PHE A 190 -11.97 9.76 5.76
C PHE A 190 -12.92 10.48 6.74
N ALA A 191 -12.60 10.51 8.02
CA ALA A 191 -13.43 11.19 9.02
C ALA A 191 -13.58 12.70 8.79
N GLY A 192 -12.59 13.37 8.19
CA GLY A 192 -12.66 14.80 7.87
C GLY A 192 -13.49 15.11 6.63
N ILE A 193 -13.61 14.15 5.70
CA ILE A 193 -14.38 14.33 4.46
C ILE A 193 -15.88 14.19 4.76
N LEU A 194 -16.26 13.29 5.66
CA LEU A 194 -17.67 13.10 6.07
C LEU A 194 -18.20 14.22 6.97
N THR A 195 -17.33 15.00 7.61
CA THR A 195 -17.72 16.09 8.52
C THR A 195 -17.54 17.49 7.91
N ALA A 196 -16.76 17.65 6.85
CA ALA A 196 -16.47 18.94 6.23
C ALA A 196 -17.60 19.45 5.32
N SER A 197 -18.60 18.64 5.01
CA SER A 197 -19.79 19.01 4.21
C SER A 197 -20.92 19.63 5.03
N SER A 198 -20.69 19.89 6.34
CA SER A 198 -21.67 20.48 7.25
C SER A 198 -21.24 21.87 7.79
N ALA A 199 -20.42 22.61 7.03
CA ALA A 199 -20.05 24.00 7.35
C ALA A 199 -20.47 24.94 6.23
#